data_a1f850ecf2b028afd63388664a5d1316
#
_entry.id   a1f850ecf2b028afd63388664a5d1316
#
_cell.length_a   1.000
_cell.length_b   1.000
_cell.length_c   1.000
_cell.angle_alpha   90.00
_cell.angle_beta   90.00
_cell.angle_gamma   90.00
#
_symmetry.space_group_name_H-M   'P 1'
#
loop_
_entity.id
_entity.type
_entity.pdbx_description
1 polymer ?
#
loop_
_entity_poly.entity_id
_entity_poly.type
_entity_poly.pdbx_seq_one_letter_code
_entity_poly.pdbx_strand_id
1 'polypeptide(L)'
;MSHTVSGKTVIKVEDKDLAKESLEECWSEGHTVIEGGHYRGRSCDLIVKDQYGRIITGLSPNLEDGETYDAIGYNPDAGYSRDQQIVNDIMDKVYATHAAKLGARAFEANGIEIESMSEAENTTLMIDGKEEEVVQVKVTIAGGKTSVGGSAGTQLTGDSGNLTGGIL
;
A
#
# COMPACT_ATOMS: atom_id res chain seq x y z
N MET A 1 1.52 20.01 8.85
CA MET A 1 0.98 19.74 8.45
C MET A 1 1.02 19.04 7.44
N SER A 2 1.07 18.40 7.11
CA SER A 2 1.34 17.57 6.29
C SER A 2 0.60 17.23 5.46
N HIS A 3 -0.13 17.39 5.47
CA HIS A 3 -0.74 17.35 4.79
C HIS A 3 -0.80 16.96 3.58
N THR A 4 -0.27 17.49 2.86
CA THR A 4 -0.22 17.19 1.53
C THR A 4 0.21 15.86 1.25
N VAL A 5 1.08 15.35 1.98
CA VAL A 5 1.52 13.99 1.87
C VAL A 5 0.36 13.05 2.16
N SER A 6 -0.56 13.48 2.98
CA SER A 6 -1.66 12.63 3.36
C SER A 6 -2.59 12.22 2.24
N GLY A 7 -2.66 12.98 1.20
CA GLY A 7 -3.50 12.60 0.07
C GLY A 7 -2.78 11.84 -1.01
N LYS A 8 -1.45 11.88 -1.04
CA LYS A 8 -0.68 11.34 -2.15
C LYS A 8 -0.09 9.98 -1.84
N THR A 9 -0.33 9.03 -2.71
CA THR A 9 0.23 7.69 -2.58
C THR A 9 1.39 7.50 -3.54
N VAL A 10 2.12 6.40 -3.36
CA VAL A 10 3.12 5.96 -4.31
C VAL A 10 2.54 5.01 -5.35
N ILE A 11 1.25 4.81 -5.35
CA ILE A 11 0.56 3.93 -6.31
C ILE A 11 0.39 4.68 -7.62
N LYS A 12 0.90 4.10 -8.70
CA LYS A 12 0.76 4.69 -10.02
C LYS A 12 -0.56 4.29 -10.66
N VAL A 13 -1.13 5.19 -11.43
CA VAL A 13 -2.39 4.94 -12.16
C VAL A 13 -2.23 3.75 -13.13
N GLU A 14 -1.06 3.59 -13.73
CA GLU A 14 -0.76 2.47 -14.62
C GLU A 14 -0.82 1.11 -13.93
N ASP A 15 -0.66 1.08 -12.60
CA ASP A 15 -0.70 -0.12 -11.78
C ASP A 15 -2.05 -0.34 -11.10
N LYS A 16 -3.12 0.18 -11.70
CA LYS A 16 -4.48 0.10 -11.15
C LYS A 16 -4.91 -1.32 -10.77
N ASP A 17 -4.57 -2.29 -11.60
CA ASP A 17 -4.94 -3.69 -11.34
C ASP A 17 -4.33 -4.22 -10.05
N LEU A 18 -3.06 -3.91 -9.84
CA LEU A 18 -2.36 -4.28 -8.62
C LEU A 18 -2.90 -3.52 -7.41
N ALA A 19 -3.24 -2.26 -7.60
CA ALA A 19 -3.84 -1.44 -6.55
C ALA A 19 -5.18 -2.03 -6.11
N LYS A 20 -5.99 -2.47 -7.07
CA LYS A 20 -7.27 -3.12 -6.78
C LYS A 20 -7.08 -4.39 -5.97
N GLU A 21 -6.15 -5.26 -6.39
CA GLU A 21 -5.83 -6.48 -5.64
C GLU A 21 -5.40 -6.17 -4.20
N SER A 22 -4.56 -5.18 -4.02
CA SER A 22 -4.07 -4.78 -2.69
C SER A 22 -5.19 -4.25 -1.81
N LEU A 23 -6.11 -3.47 -2.38
CA LEU A 23 -7.30 -3.02 -1.67
C LEU A 23 -8.19 -4.19 -1.26
N GLU A 24 -8.42 -5.12 -2.17
CA GLU A 24 -9.26 -6.29 -1.89
C GLU A 24 -8.67 -7.19 -0.81
N GLU A 25 -7.36 -7.32 -0.76
CA GLU A 25 -6.68 -8.12 0.27
C GLU A 25 -6.73 -7.45 1.64
N CYS A 26 -6.53 -6.15 1.70
CA CYS A 26 -6.44 -5.43 2.97
C CYS A 26 -7.80 -5.02 3.53
N TRP A 27 -8.74 -4.69 2.65
CA TRP A 27 -10.11 -4.41 3.03
C TRP A 27 -10.95 -5.68 2.88
N SER A 28 -10.70 -6.65 3.73
CA SER A 28 -11.44 -7.92 3.71
C SER A 28 -12.78 -7.79 4.44
N GLU A 29 -13.51 -8.85 4.49
CA GLU A 29 -14.78 -8.98 5.22
C GLU A 29 -15.76 -7.81 5.17
N GLY A 30 -16.77 -7.94 4.37
CA GLY A 30 -17.85 -6.97 4.28
C GLY A 30 -17.54 -5.72 3.48
N HIS A 31 -16.31 -5.59 2.98
CA HIS A 31 -15.95 -4.47 2.11
C HIS A 31 -15.90 -4.92 0.66
N THR A 32 -16.24 -4.01 -0.24
CA THR A 32 -16.23 -4.25 -1.68
C THR A 32 -15.42 -3.17 -2.38
N VAL A 33 -14.55 -3.57 -3.28
CA VAL A 33 -13.80 -2.64 -4.13
C VAL A 33 -14.48 -2.59 -5.49
N ILE A 34 -14.86 -1.39 -5.90
CA ILE A 34 -15.49 -1.17 -7.21
C ILE A 34 -14.65 -0.24 -8.06
N GLU A 35 -14.78 -0.37 -9.38
CA GLU A 35 -14.11 0.50 -10.32
C GLU A 35 -15.01 1.66 -10.71
N GLY A 36 -14.46 2.86 -10.65
CA GLY A 36 -15.17 4.08 -11.04
C GLY A 36 -16.13 4.59 -9.97
N GLY A 37 -16.35 5.87 -9.99
CA GLY A 37 -17.28 6.54 -9.10
C GLY A 37 -16.77 7.89 -8.63
N HIS A 38 -17.51 8.48 -7.72
CA HIS A 38 -17.16 9.78 -7.14
C HIS A 38 -17.17 9.70 -5.63
N TYR A 39 -16.22 10.36 -5.00
CA TYR A 39 -16.15 10.47 -3.57
C TYR A 39 -15.57 11.83 -3.18
N ARG A 40 -16.27 12.54 -2.32
CA ARG A 40 -15.89 13.88 -1.84
C ARG A 40 -15.49 14.83 -2.98
N GLY A 41 -16.29 14.83 -4.03
CA GLY A 41 -16.08 15.73 -5.18
C GLY A 41 -14.97 15.32 -6.14
N ARG A 42 -14.37 14.14 -5.95
CA ARG A 42 -13.33 13.63 -6.82
C ARG A 42 -13.82 12.41 -7.59
N SER A 43 -13.43 12.35 -8.84
CA SER A 43 -13.63 11.15 -9.65
C SER A 43 -12.57 10.12 -9.25
N CYS A 44 -13.00 8.92 -8.88
CA CYS A 44 -12.11 7.86 -8.43
C CYS A 44 -12.12 6.70 -9.42
N ASP A 45 -10.96 6.12 -9.64
CA ASP A 45 -10.83 4.90 -10.44
C ASP A 45 -11.19 3.67 -9.63
N LEU A 46 -10.92 3.69 -8.32
CA LEU A 46 -11.23 2.63 -7.39
C LEU A 46 -11.90 3.21 -6.15
N ILE A 47 -12.93 2.54 -5.67
CA ILE A 47 -13.67 2.95 -4.47
C ILE A 47 -13.86 1.74 -3.57
N VAL A 48 -13.68 1.93 -2.27
CA VAL A 48 -13.95 0.92 -1.26
C VAL A 48 -15.24 1.27 -0.55
N LYS A 49 -16.18 0.34 -0.54
CA LYS A 49 -17.46 0.46 0.17
C LYS A 49 -17.55 -0.54 1.31
N ASP A 50 -18.17 -0.15 2.40
CA ASP A 50 -18.46 -1.06 3.50
C ASP A 50 -19.70 -1.92 3.19
N GLN A 51 -20.05 -2.78 4.14
CA GLN A 51 -21.19 -3.69 4.02
C GLN A 51 -22.55 -2.97 3.89
N TYR A 52 -22.61 -1.70 4.27
CA TYR A 52 -23.82 -0.88 4.17
C TYR A 52 -23.82 -0.01 2.90
N GLY A 53 -22.86 -0.18 2.02
CA GLY A 53 -22.75 0.60 0.79
C GLY A 53 -22.15 1.99 0.96
N ARG A 54 -21.63 2.31 2.15
CA ARG A 54 -20.98 3.61 2.38
C ARG A 54 -19.56 3.59 1.84
N ILE A 55 -19.17 4.67 1.19
CA ILE A 55 -17.82 4.81 0.67
C ILE A 55 -16.88 5.13 1.82
N ILE A 56 -15.83 4.34 1.96
CA ILE A 56 -14.81 4.51 3.00
C ILE A 56 -13.62 5.28 2.47
N THR A 57 -13.16 4.95 1.30
CA THR A 57 -12.03 5.60 0.65
C THR A 57 -12.10 5.40 -0.86
N GLY A 58 -11.28 6.12 -1.58
CA GLY A 58 -11.16 5.97 -3.03
C GLY A 58 -9.80 6.41 -3.51
N LEU A 59 -9.37 5.86 -4.63
CA LEU A 59 -8.15 6.26 -5.31
C LEU A 59 -8.52 7.11 -6.52
N SER A 60 -8.08 8.34 -6.50
CA SER A 60 -8.33 9.32 -7.56
C SER A 60 -7.02 9.76 -8.18
N PRO A 61 -6.92 9.86 -9.51
CA PRO A 61 -5.71 10.39 -10.13
C PRO A 61 -5.35 11.75 -9.56
N ASN A 62 -4.08 11.96 -9.27
CA ASN A 62 -3.59 13.22 -8.75
C ASN A 62 -3.89 14.35 -9.74
N LEU A 63 -4.35 15.48 -9.23
CA LEU A 63 -4.77 16.60 -10.06
C LEU A 63 -3.61 17.31 -10.76
N GLU A 64 -2.40 17.18 -10.24
CA GLU A 64 -1.24 17.83 -10.81
C GLU A 64 -0.55 16.99 -11.88
N ASP A 65 -0.24 15.73 -11.56
CA ASP A 65 0.50 14.87 -12.48
C ASP A 65 -0.36 13.84 -13.23
N GLY A 66 -1.49 13.46 -12.70
CA GLY A 66 -2.34 12.43 -13.30
C GLY A 66 -1.70 11.05 -13.35
N GLU A 67 -0.50 10.88 -12.82
CA GLU A 67 0.27 9.65 -12.91
C GLU A 67 0.22 8.81 -11.65
N THR A 68 -0.04 9.43 -10.51
CA THR A 68 -0.18 8.75 -9.23
C THR A 68 -1.57 8.92 -8.68
N TYR A 69 -1.95 8.07 -7.72
CA TYR A 69 -3.24 8.18 -7.05
C TYR A 69 -3.15 8.98 -5.77
N ASP A 70 -4.20 9.76 -5.51
CA ASP A 70 -4.47 10.31 -4.20
C ASP A 70 -5.47 9.38 -3.51
N ALA A 71 -5.21 9.03 -2.27
CA ALA A 71 -6.16 8.27 -1.46
C ALA A 71 -7.10 9.24 -0.74
N ILE A 72 -8.35 9.27 -1.13
CA ILE A 72 -9.33 10.18 -0.57
C ILE A 72 -9.78 9.68 0.79
N GLY A 73 -9.69 10.53 1.80
CA GLY A 73 -10.02 10.16 3.17
C GLY A 73 -8.85 9.59 3.96
N TYR A 74 -7.71 9.39 3.35
CA TYR A 74 -6.49 8.99 4.02
C TYR A 74 -5.76 10.25 4.52
N ASN A 75 -5.43 10.27 5.80
CA ASN A 75 -4.66 11.35 6.39
C ASN A 75 -3.79 10.82 7.53
N PRO A 76 -2.53 10.48 7.27
CA PRO A 76 -1.66 9.86 8.27
C PRO A 76 -1.37 10.76 9.47
N ASP A 77 -1.54 12.06 9.32
CA ASP A 77 -1.29 12.99 10.42
C ASP A 77 -2.52 13.28 11.27
N ALA A 78 -3.67 12.83 10.83
CA ALA A 78 -4.86 13.04 11.60
C ALA A 78 -4.98 12.00 12.70
N GLY A 79 -5.66 11.35 13.11
CA GLY A 79 -5.68 10.34 14.17
C GLY A 79 -6.60 10.74 15.28
N TYR A 80 -7.44 11.73 14.98
CA TYR A 80 -8.34 12.25 15.99
C TYR A 80 -9.59 11.41 16.15
N SER A 81 -10.02 10.71 15.12
CA SER A 81 -11.20 9.87 15.21
C SER A 81 -10.80 8.41 15.01
N ARG A 82 -11.57 7.53 15.62
CA ARG A 82 -11.37 6.10 15.48
C ARG A 82 -11.53 5.63 14.03
N ASP A 83 -12.52 6.19 13.35
CA ASP A 83 -12.78 5.82 11.96
C ASP A 83 -11.62 6.25 11.04
N GLN A 84 -11.07 7.43 11.26
CA GLN A 84 -9.92 7.91 10.52
C GLN A 84 -8.69 7.03 10.78
N GLN A 85 -8.48 6.63 12.04
CA GLN A 85 -7.37 5.76 12.40
C GLN A 85 -7.47 4.39 11.69
N ILE A 86 -8.67 3.84 11.62
CA ILE A 86 -8.90 2.57 10.93
C ILE A 86 -8.56 2.69 9.45
N VAL A 87 -9.02 3.75 8.80
CA VAL A 87 -8.71 4.00 7.38
C VAL A 87 -7.20 4.12 7.17
N ASN A 88 -6.53 4.91 8.01
CA ASN A 88 -5.09 5.10 7.91
C ASN A 88 -4.33 3.79 8.08
N ASP A 89 -4.67 2.99 9.07
CA ASP A 89 -4.00 1.73 9.36
C ASP A 89 -4.15 0.74 8.19
N ILE A 90 -5.33 0.66 7.63
CA ILE A 90 -5.57 -0.25 6.51
C ILE A 90 -4.90 0.27 5.23
N MET A 91 -4.94 1.56 4.98
CA MET A 91 -4.27 2.13 3.80
C MET A 91 -2.75 1.99 3.87
N ASP A 92 -2.16 2.06 5.07
CA ASP A 92 -0.74 1.76 5.23
C ASP A 92 -0.42 0.32 4.83
N LYS A 93 -1.30 -0.62 5.18
CA LYS A 93 -1.19 -2.02 4.74
C LYS A 93 -1.36 -2.17 3.23
N VAL A 94 -2.27 -1.41 2.64
CA VAL A 94 -2.46 -1.38 1.19
C VAL A 94 -1.19 -0.93 0.48
N TYR A 95 -0.56 0.13 0.97
CA TYR A 95 0.68 0.62 0.37
C TYR A 95 1.81 -0.39 0.47
N ALA A 96 1.97 -1.02 1.63
CA ALA A 96 2.99 -2.06 1.80
C ALA A 96 2.73 -3.27 0.90
N THR A 97 1.49 -3.71 0.81
CA THR A 97 1.10 -4.83 -0.05
C THR A 97 1.33 -4.51 -1.52
N HIS A 98 0.95 -3.31 -1.95
CA HIS A 98 1.16 -2.87 -3.33
C HIS A 98 2.64 -2.81 -3.68
N ALA A 99 3.46 -2.23 -2.80
CA ALA A 99 4.90 -2.15 -2.99
C ALA A 99 5.54 -3.55 -3.08
N ALA A 100 5.10 -4.48 -2.23
CA ALA A 100 5.59 -5.85 -2.27
C ALA A 100 5.20 -6.57 -3.57
N LYS A 101 3.99 -6.35 -4.06
CA LYS A 101 3.53 -6.92 -5.34
C LYS A 101 4.31 -6.36 -6.52
N LEU A 102 4.62 -5.07 -6.52
CA LEU A 102 5.48 -4.47 -7.54
C LEU A 102 6.89 -5.06 -7.50
N GLY A 103 7.44 -5.21 -6.30
CA GLY A 103 8.74 -5.85 -6.12
C GLY A 103 8.75 -7.30 -6.61
N ALA A 104 7.70 -8.06 -6.31
CA ALA A 104 7.55 -9.43 -6.78
C ALA A 104 7.53 -9.49 -8.31
N ARG A 105 6.79 -8.60 -8.96
CA ARG A 105 6.78 -8.51 -10.42
C ARG A 105 8.18 -8.23 -10.99
N ALA A 106 8.93 -7.34 -10.36
CA ALA A 106 10.29 -7.02 -10.78
C ALA A 106 11.21 -8.24 -10.66
N PHE A 107 11.10 -9.00 -9.58
CA PHE A 107 11.85 -10.25 -9.41
C PHE A 107 11.48 -11.27 -10.49
N GLU A 108 10.21 -11.48 -10.72
CA GLU A 108 9.73 -12.42 -11.73
C GLU A 108 10.17 -12.01 -13.14
N ALA A 109 10.17 -10.73 -13.45
CA ALA A 109 10.66 -10.22 -14.73
C ALA A 109 12.14 -10.49 -14.93
N ASN A 110 12.92 -10.66 -13.86
CA ASN A 110 14.33 -11.02 -13.90
C ASN A 110 14.58 -12.52 -13.70
N GLY A 111 13.55 -13.33 -13.82
CA GLY A 111 13.66 -14.78 -13.72
C GLY A 111 13.74 -15.34 -12.31
N ILE A 112 13.43 -14.52 -11.31
CA ILE A 112 13.41 -14.93 -9.91
C ILE A 112 11.98 -15.34 -9.55
N GLU A 113 11.82 -16.59 -9.14
CA GLU A 113 10.51 -17.11 -8.76
C GLU A 113 10.12 -16.69 -7.35
N ILE A 114 8.90 -16.23 -7.19
CA ILE A 114 8.32 -15.89 -5.88
C ILE A 114 7.60 -17.11 -5.33
N GLU A 115 8.04 -17.57 -4.17
CA GLU A 115 7.43 -18.72 -3.50
C GLU A 115 6.19 -18.33 -2.73
N SER A 116 6.25 -17.24 -1.96
CA SER A 116 5.12 -16.78 -1.16
C SER A 116 5.23 -15.30 -0.80
N MET A 117 4.12 -14.73 -0.38
CA MET A 117 4.04 -13.38 0.12
C MET A 117 3.14 -13.37 1.36
N SER A 118 3.60 -12.79 2.46
CA SER A 118 2.84 -12.72 3.70
C SER A 118 1.77 -11.63 3.64
N GLU A 119 0.87 -11.66 4.61
CA GLU A 119 -0.03 -10.54 4.84
C GLU A 119 0.78 -9.36 5.41
N ALA A 120 0.26 -8.15 5.22
CA ALA A 120 0.86 -6.96 5.79
C ALA A 120 0.66 -6.95 7.32
N GLU A 121 1.71 -6.68 8.05
CA GLU A 121 1.67 -6.62 9.51
C GLU A 121 2.49 -5.46 10.06
N ASN A 122 2.05 -4.95 11.20
CA ASN A 122 2.76 -3.87 11.87
C ASN A 122 3.97 -4.44 12.60
N THR A 123 5.08 -3.75 12.49
CA THR A 123 6.31 -4.11 13.18
C THR A 123 7.08 -2.84 13.56
N THR A 124 8.09 -2.98 14.39
CA THR A 124 8.95 -1.87 14.80
C THR A 124 10.34 -2.09 14.23
N LEU A 125 10.85 -1.08 13.55
CA LEU A 125 12.20 -1.09 12.99
C LEU A 125 13.02 0.05 13.56
N MET A 126 14.34 -0.16 13.63
CA MET A 126 15.29 0.89 13.96
C MET A 126 15.68 1.61 12.67
N ILE A 127 15.27 2.87 12.54
CA ILE A 127 15.60 3.70 11.40
C ILE A 127 16.34 4.94 11.93
N ASP A 128 17.56 5.14 11.46
CA ASP A 128 18.43 6.24 11.91
C ASP A 128 18.57 6.33 13.43
N GLY A 129 18.66 5.17 14.09
CA GLY A 129 18.81 5.09 15.54
C GLY A 129 17.54 5.31 16.35
N LYS A 130 16.39 5.39 15.70
CA LYS A 130 15.08 5.54 16.34
C LYS A 130 14.18 4.37 16.03
N GLU A 131 13.36 3.99 17.00
CA GLU A 131 12.33 2.99 16.77
C GLU A 131 11.16 3.62 16.03
N GLU A 132 10.77 3.03 14.90
CA GLU A 132 9.61 3.48 14.14
C GLU A 132 8.69 2.31 13.86
N GLU A 133 7.39 2.56 13.99
CA GLU A 133 6.39 1.59 13.59
C GLU A 133 6.24 1.64 12.07
N VAL A 134 6.32 0.47 11.44
CA VAL A 134 6.18 0.34 10.00
C VAL A 134 5.27 -0.85 9.67
N VAL A 135 4.70 -0.84 8.50
CA VAL A 135 3.95 -1.98 8.00
C VAL A 135 4.85 -2.74 7.04
N GLN A 136 4.95 -4.04 7.22
CA GLN A 136 5.80 -4.90 6.41
C GLN A 136 5.04 -6.05 5.76
N VAL A 137 5.51 -6.43 4.58
CA VAL A 137 5.10 -7.65 3.88
C VAL A 137 6.36 -8.43 3.56
N LYS A 138 6.38 -9.72 3.93
CA LYS A 138 7.49 -10.61 3.59
C LYS A 138 7.25 -11.24 2.24
N VAL A 139 8.23 -11.14 1.37
CA VAL A 139 8.24 -11.84 0.09
C VAL A 139 9.32 -12.92 0.16
N THR A 140 8.92 -14.17 0.01
CA THR A 140 9.84 -15.30 0.00
C THR A 140 10.09 -15.71 -1.45
N ILE A 141 11.37 -15.71 -1.83
CA ILE A 141 11.76 -16.14 -3.15
C ILE A 141 12.23 -17.59 -3.12
N ALA A 142 12.10 -18.28 -4.25
CA ALA A 142 12.52 -19.66 -4.37
C ALA A 142 14.01 -19.82 -4.01
N GLY A 143 14.33 -20.86 -3.27
CA GLY A 143 15.67 -21.08 -2.76
C GLY A 143 15.85 -20.64 -1.29
N GLY A 144 14.77 -20.24 -0.61
CA GLY A 144 14.80 -19.93 0.82
C GLY A 144 15.26 -18.52 1.18
N LYS A 145 15.38 -17.62 0.21
CA LYS A 145 15.68 -16.21 0.49
C LYS A 145 14.39 -15.44 0.76
N THR A 146 14.42 -14.54 1.71
CA THR A 146 13.28 -13.72 2.06
C THR A 146 13.62 -12.24 1.91
N SER A 147 12.72 -11.50 1.28
CA SER A 147 12.79 -10.05 1.20
C SER A 147 11.62 -9.45 1.93
N VAL A 148 11.79 -8.25 2.45
CA VAL A 148 10.74 -7.54 3.18
C VAL A 148 10.45 -6.21 2.51
N GLY A 149 9.19 -6.00 2.15
CA GLY A 149 8.71 -4.73 1.65
C GLY A 149 8.06 -3.94 2.78
N GLY A 150 8.40 -2.68 2.90
CA GLY A 150 7.86 -1.80 3.92
C GLY A 150 7.17 -0.57 3.34
N SER A 151 6.19 -0.05 4.06
CA SER A 151 5.45 1.13 3.63
C SER A 151 6.21 2.43 3.81
N ALA A 152 7.16 2.46 4.72
CA ALA A 152 7.86 3.70 5.09
C ALA A 152 8.98 4.12 4.15
N GLY A 153 9.32 3.33 3.23
CA GLY A 153 10.34 3.63 2.26
C GLY A 153 10.48 2.37 1.48
N THR A 154 10.29 2.44 0.25
CA THR A 154 10.16 1.26 -0.52
C THR A 154 11.50 0.58 -0.69
N GLN A 155 11.79 -0.34 0.19
CA GLN A 155 13.00 -1.14 0.15
C GLN A 155 12.66 -2.61 0.23
N LEU A 156 13.37 -3.43 -0.52
CA LEU A 156 13.41 -4.86 -0.32
C LEU A 156 14.77 -5.21 0.25
N THR A 157 14.76 -5.87 1.40
CA THR A 157 15.98 -6.34 2.02
C THR A 157 15.91 -7.85 2.15
N GLY A 158 16.98 -8.53 1.80
CA GLY A 158 17.05 -9.98 1.91
C GLY A 158 17.61 -10.41 3.27
N ASP A 159 17.18 -11.59 3.73
CA ASP A 159 17.70 -12.17 4.95
C ASP A 159 19.21 -12.39 4.91
N SER A 160 19.74 -12.65 3.74
CA SER A 160 21.18 -12.81 3.55
C SER A 160 21.90 -11.47 3.46
N GLY A 161 21.19 -10.37 3.59
CA GLY A 161 21.75 -9.04 3.50
C GLY A 161 22.11 -8.58 2.11
N ASN A 162 21.78 -9.36 1.11
CA ASN A 162 22.22 -9.09 -0.25
C ASN A 162 21.15 -8.56 -1.19
N LEU A 163 19.93 -8.49 -0.73
CA LEU A 163 18.84 -7.97 -1.55
C LEU A 163 18.44 -6.61 -1.01
N THR A 164 19.31 -5.66 -1.16
CA THR A 164 19.01 -4.30 -0.85
C THR A 164 18.85 -3.55 -2.15
N GLY A 165 17.76 -2.87 -2.28
CA GLY A 165 17.54 -2.08 -3.46
C GLY A 165 16.29 -1.28 -3.31
N GLY A 166 16.32 -0.06 -3.77
CA GLY A 166 15.13 0.72 -3.89
C GLY A 166 14.25 0.04 -4.91
N ILE A 167 13.03 -0.24 -4.52
CA ILE A 167 12.09 -0.72 -5.46
C ILE A 167 11.24 0.41 -5.79
N LEU A 168 11.39 0.92 -6.75
CA LEU A 168 10.66 1.99 -7.20
C LEU A 168 11.19 3.24 -6.98
#